data_64a12f76f32e31ce80564819ae00a857
#
_entry.id   64a12f76f32e31ce80564819ae00a857
#
_cell.length_a   1.000
_cell.length_b   1.000
_cell.length_c   1.000
_cell.angle_alpha   90.00
_cell.angle_beta   90.00
_cell.angle_gamma   90.00
#
_symmetry.space_group_name_H-M   'P 1'
#
loop_
_entity.id
_entity.type
_entity.pdbx_description
1 polymer ?
#
loop_
_entity_poly.entity_id
_entity_poly.type
_entity_poly.pdbx_seq_one_letter_code
_entity_poly.pdbx_strand_id
1 'polypeptide(L)'
;MMKQKANVKSMSKEGESLDTSKKTNHLINRRNFIGKTIAGTGALWLLGTNAKKTEGKESKMPIWSGDLKTTAKLPAQIPQTSKPNKLNMIIIIADTWRADHLGCYGSTRVKTPYLDKFAKESVLFTNANAEGLPTIPCRRVYHTGRSVLPESRWEPLDKSDVTFAEVLQKHGITTGFIADTYHHFAPNMNFHRGFDSWQWIRGQEFDRYKSGPKEKYDPKKHMPEHLWNENYDRNMRQYLMNTQDREKDEDYFCTRSCRAAMDWLEQNINNKPFMLWLDMFDPHEPWDAPARFQKMYRDKYPYERYLFGYGVRVKDIRSDDLPVIRDLYAAEVTFSDYCIGRLLKKIEEMGLMDNTIIVFSTDHGTHLGEEGCVQKTPGLLNACVTHIPLIIRHPDERFAGKRIDGLVSAVDFMPTFLPLLGIEDYKNMDGENMWKLATGDVSSIHDDVYTVFDVFGSIHNLDWHYFQNIKGDDPGKGPCLYDLKNDRGQTRNVVREFPEAAKDLRNKLQNHLKIEIPPLRL
;
A
#
# COMPACT_ATOMS: atom_id res chain seq x y z
N MET A 1 -68.16 -19.70 -10.04
CA MET A 1 -69.26 -19.03 -9.33
C MET A 1 -68.84 -17.66 -8.96
N MET A 2 -69.50 -16.69 -9.52
CA MET A 2 -69.86 -15.32 -9.11
C MET A 2 -68.74 -14.39 -8.70
N LYS A 3 -68.35 -13.37 -9.51
CA LYS A 3 -69.04 -12.05 -9.79
C LYS A 3 -69.23 -11.25 -8.50
N GLN A 4 -68.81 -9.97 -8.35
CA GLN A 4 -69.09 -8.75 -9.11
C GLN A 4 -68.20 -7.61 -8.62
N LYS A 5 -67.62 -6.77 -9.49
CA LYS A 5 -68.02 -5.42 -9.96
C LYS A 5 -67.79 -4.31 -8.93
N ALA A 6 -66.86 -3.43 -9.14
CA ALA A 6 -66.88 -2.14 -9.85
C ALA A 6 -67.73 -1.05 -9.15
N ASN A 7 -67.11 0.07 -8.85
CA ASN A 7 -67.66 1.36 -9.27
C ASN A 7 -66.66 2.51 -9.25
N VAL A 8 -66.70 3.21 -10.33
CA VAL A 8 -66.03 4.49 -10.67
C VAL A 8 -66.92 5.62 -10.17
N LYS A 9 -66.36 6.69 -9.65
CA LYS A 9 -66.95 8.04 -9.84
C LYS A 9 -65.86 9.12 -9.84
N SER A 10 -65.92 9.85 -10.91
CA SER A 10 -65.26 11.07 -11.32
C SER A 10 -65.85 12.30 -10.66
N MET A 11 -65.13 13.40 -10.77
CA MET A 11 -65.44 14.83 -10.94
C MET A 11 -64.56 15.67 -10.01
N SER A 12 -64.04 16.82 -10.29
CA SER A 12 -63.88 17.70 -11.45
C SER A 12 -63.18 18.98 -10.92
N LYS A 13 -62.28 19.50 -11.74
CA LYS A 13 -61.94 20.91 -12.02
C LYS A 13 -62.02 21.99 -10.92
N GLU A 14 -60.96 22.74 -10.88
CA GLU A 14 -60.72 24.18 -11.02
C GLU A 14 -59.39 24.48 -10.35
N GLY A 15 -58.36 25.04 -10.90
CA GLY A 15 -58.18 26.21 -11.76
C GLY A 15 -57.69 27.34 -10.88
N GLU A 16 -56.36 27.63 -10.92
CA GLU A 16 -55.84 29.02 -10.94
C GLU A 16 -54.33 29.07 -10.77
N SER A 17 -53.76 29.69 -11.74
CA SER A 17 -52.74 30.74 -11.90
C SER A 17 -51.34 30.56 -11.34
N LEU A 18 -50.45 30.66 -12.31
CA LEU A 18 -49.06 31.09 -12.34
C LEU A 18 -48.60 32.00 -11.20
N ASP A 19 -47.50 31.59 -10.54
CA ASP A 19 -46.48 32.56 -10.18
C ASP A 19 -45.08 31.99 -10.45
N THR A 20 -44.38 32.68 -11.32
CA THR A 20 -42.99 32.45 -11.73
C THR A 20 -42.09 33.23 -10.77
N SER A 21 -41.27 32.52 -10.00
CA SER A 21 -39.93 32.94 -9.61
C SER A 21 -39.42 32.18 -8.37
N LYS A 22 -38.56 31.22 -8.62
CA LYS A 22 -37.36 30.95 -7.77
C LYS A 22 -36.47 29.89 -8.44
N LYS A 23 -35.52 30.37 -9.23
CA LYS A 23 -34.34 29.60 -9.61
C LYS A 23 -33.52 29.32 -8.35
N THR A 24 -33.60 28.13 -7.82
CA THR A 24 -32.67 27.67 -6.81
C THR A 24 -31.49 27.01 -7.52
N ASN A 25 -30.39 27.75 -7.61
CA ASN A 25 -29.08 27.22 -8.02
C ASN A 25 -28.62 26.19 -6.98
N HIS A 26 -28.70 24.91 -7.31
CA HIS A 26 -27.93 23.87 -6.62
C HIS A 26 -26.46 23.94 -7.07
N LEU A 27 -25.70 24.84 -6.48
CA LEU A 27 -24.26 24.74 -6.44
C LEU A 27 -23.91 23.55 -5.54
N ILE A 28 -23.65 22.41 -6.16
CA ILE A 28 -23.07 21.26 -5.47
C ILE A 28 -21.68 21.67 -4.97
N ASN A 29 -21.57 21.79 -3.66
CA ASN A 29 -20.34 22.22 -3.01
C ASN A 29 -19.25 21.15 -3.25
N ARG A 30 -18.28 21.46 -4.10
CA ARG A 30 -17.14 20.57 -4.44
C ARG A 30 -16.37 20.06 -3.21
N ARG A 31 -16.38 20.78 -2.11
CA ARG A 31 -15.77 20.34 -0.84
C ARG A 31 -16.43 19.08 -0.26
N ASN A 32 -17.75 18.97 -0.36
CA ASN A 32 -18.44 17.76 0.14
C ASN A 32 -18.23 16.54 -0.75
N PHE A 33 -17.92 16.74 -2.03
CA PHE A 33 -17.63 15.65 -2.96
C PHE A 33 -16.22 15.07 -2.75
N ILE A 34 -15.22 15.94 -2.52
CA ILE A 34 -13.83 15.52 -2.23
C ILE A 34 -13.77 14.79 -0.89
N GLY A 35 -14.43 15.31 0.15
CA GLY A 35 -14.48 14.67 1.47
C GLY A 35 -15.11 13.28 1.46
N LYS A 36 -16.10 13.03 0.58
CA LYS A 36 -16.76 11.71 0.47
C LYS A 36 -15.97 10.72 -0.40
N THR A 37 -15.10 11.19 -1.27
CA THR A 37 -14.30 10.31 -2.16
C THR A 37 -13.02 9.85 -1.47
N ILE A 38 -12.42 10.68 -0.60
CA ILE A 38 -11.23 10.31 0.19
C ILE A 38 -11.58 9.34 1.32
N ALA A 39 -12.80 9.41 1.85
CA ALA A 39 -13.28 8.52 2.89
C ALA A 39 -13.54 7.07 2.44
N GLY A 40 -13.26 6.73 1.19
CA GLY A 40 -13.43 5.39 0.64
C GLY A 40 -12.20 4.48 0.77
N THR A 41 -11.07 4.97 1.23
CA THR A 41 -9.82 4.19 1.34
C THR A 41 -9.42 3.80 2.76
N GLY A 42 -10.14 4.28 3.74
CA GLY A 42 -10.02 3.84 5.14
C GLY A 42 -11.41 3.73 5.73
N ALA A 43 -11.69 2.75 6.55
CA ALA A 43 -12.99 2.53 7.17
C ALA A 43 -13.51 3.81 7.86
N LEU A 44 -14.58 4.38 7.32
CA LEU A 44 -15.18 5.59 7.84
C LEU A 44 -15.97 5.27 9.11
N TRP A 45 -15.44 5.66 10.25
CA TRP A 45 -16.22 5.92 11.45
C TRP A 45 -16.34 7.44 11.64
N LEU A 46 -17.43 8.03 11.17
CA LEU A 46 -17.84 9.37 11.59
C LEU A 46 -18.65 9.22 12.87
N LEU A 47 -18.03 9.42 14.01
CA LEU A 47 -18.72 9.77 15.24
C LEU A 47 -19.01 11.27 15.18
N GLY A 48 -20.31 11.60 15.27
CA GLY A 48 -20.77 12.96 15.33
C GLY A 48 -20.26 13.66 16.59
N THR A 49 -19.43 14.66 16.43
CA THR A 49 -19.16 15.64 17.46
C THR A 49 -19.92 16.92 17.14
N ASN A 50 -20.77 17.36 18.07
CA ASN A 50 -21.42 18.66 18.06
C ASN A 50 -20.37 19.78 18.11
N ALA A 51 -20.01 20.33 16.97
CA ALA A 51 -19.21 21.54 16.91
C ALA A 51 -20.12 22.76 16.92
N LYS A 52 -19.93 23.60 17.92
CA LYS A 52 -20.58 24.93 18.02
C LYS A 52 -20.22 25.77 16.78
N LYS A 53 -21.26 26.35 16.16
CA LYS A 53 -21.13 27.39 15.14
C LYS A 53 -20.35 28.57 15.68
N THR A 54 -19.17 28.82 15.11
CA THR A 54 -18.52 30.15 15.16
C THR A 54 -18.71 30.78 13.79
N GLU A 55 -19.34 31.95 13.77
CA GLU A 55 -19.49 32.78 12.57
C GLU A 55 -18.12 33.26 12.11
N GLY A 56 -17.64 32.74 10.96
CA GLY A 56 -16.40 33.15 10.32
C GLY A 56 -16.67 33.90 9.03
N LYS A 57 -16.10 35.07 8.91
CA LYS A 57 -16.14 35.97 7.75
C LYS A 57 -15.89 35.24 6.44
N GLU A 58 -16.73 35.51 5.42
CA GLU A 58 -16.49 35.09 4.04
C GLU A 58 -15.14 35.62 3.54
N SER A 59 -14.19 34.74 3.29
CA SER A 59 -12.98 35.06 2.56
C SER A 59 -13.22 34.81 1.07
N LYS A 60 -13.18 35.88 0.27
CA LYS A 60 -13.19 35.81 -1.19
C LYS A 60 -11.97 34.99 -1.65
N MET A 61 -12.21 33.93 -2.40
CA MET A 61 -11.12 33.19 -3.05
C MET A 61 -10.41 34.10 -4.05
N PRO A 62 -9.07 34.15 -4.05
CA PRO A 62 -8.34 34.91 -5.06
C PRO A 62 -8.48 34.22 -6.41
N ILE A 63 -8.87 34.98 -7.42
CA ILE A 63 -8.79 34.62 -8.83
C ILE A 63 -7.32 34.48 -9.17
N TRP A 64 -6.93 33.35 -9.77
CA TRP A 64 -5.57 33.06 -10.16
C TRP A 64 -5.09 34.08 -11.23
N SER A 65 -4.37 35.11 -10.81
CA SER A 65 -3.60 36.01 -11.69
C SER A 65 -2.14 35.54 -11.59
N GLY A 66 -1.58 35.18 -12.74
CA GLY A 66 -0.32 34.46 -12.87
C GLY A 66 0.95 35.18 -12.40
N ASP A 67 1.09 35.46 -11.11
CA ASP A 67 2.36 35.80 -10.49
C ASP A 67 2.76 34.73 -9.49
N LEU A 68 3.48 33.72 -9.99
CA LEU A 68 4.19 32.74 -9.19
C LEU A 68 5.40 33.36 -8.46
N LYS A 69 5.14 34.30 -7.58
CA LYS A 69 6.10 34.68 -6.53
C LYS A 69 5.63 34.14 -5.18
N THR A 70 5.50 32.83 -5.07
CA THR A 70 5.51 32.18 -3.78
C THR A 70 6.95 31.91 -3.41
N THR A 71 7.51 32.72 -2.52
CA THR A 71 8.69 32.37 -1.73
C THR A 71 8.33 31.27 -0.73
N ALA A 72 7.92 30.10 -1.23
CA ALA A 72 8.00 28.89 -0.45
C ALA A 72 9.50 28.67 -0.20
N LYS A 73 9.94 28.64 1.07
CA LYS A 73 11.28 28.15 1.40
C LYS A 73 11.42 26.80 0.70
N LEU A 74 12.32 26.75 -0.27
CA LEU A 74 12.73 25.46 -0.85
C LEU A 74 13.16 24.55 0.30
N PRO A 75 12.92 23.25 0.19
CA PRO A 75 13.46 22.28 1.13
C PRO A 75 14.95 22.52 1.35
N ALA A 76 15.47 22.08 2.50
CA ALA A 76 16.89 22.20 2.83
C ALA A 76 17.73 21.80 1.61
N GLN A 77 18.71 22.63 1.25
CA GLN A 77 19.52 22.38 0.04
C GLN A 77 20.07 20.95 0.10
N ILE A 78 19.79 20.16 -0.92
CA ILE A 78 20.42 18.85 -1.06
C ILE A 78 21.91 19.08 -1.30
N PRO A 79 22.79 18.56 -0.43
CA PRO A 79 24.24 18.65 -0.65
C PRO A 79 24.64 17.99 -1.98
N GLN A 80 25.79 18.33 -2.52
CA GLN A 80 26.32 17.76 -3.75
C GLN A 80 27.85 17.62 -3.66
N THR A 81 28.34 17.15 -2.52
CA THR A 81 29.77 16.94 -2.27
C THR A 81 30.18 15.48 -2.55
N SER A 82 29.27 14.55 -2.34
CA SER A 82 29.48 13.14 -2.68
C SER A 82 29.40 12.89 -4.19
N LYS A 83 30.19 11.92 -4.66
CA LYS A 83 30.13 11.44 -6.03
C LYS A 83 29.55 10.01 -6.03
N PRO A 84 28.50 9.73 -6.81
CA PRO A 84 27.94 8.39 -6.89
C PRO A 84 29.00 7.42 -7.42
N ASN A 85 28.92 6.18 -6.94
CA ASN A 85 29.66 5.07 -7.54
C ASN A 85 29.02 4.69 -8.89
N LYS A 86 29.51 3.64 -9.53
CA LYS A 86 29.01 3.19 -10.84
C LYS A 86 27.87 2.18 -10.73
N LEU A 87 27.31 1.94 -9.55
CA LEU A 87 26.21 1.01 -9.35
C LEU A 87 24.90 1.60 -9.83
N ASN A 88 24.13 0.79 -10.52
CA ASN A 88 22.72 1.06 -10.78
C ASN A 88 21.88 0.50 -9.64
N MET A 89 20.61 0.87 -9.62
CA MET A 89 19.64 0.34 -8.67
C MET A 89 18.30 0.06 -9.36
N ILE A 90 17.69 -1.07 -9.02
CA ILE A 90 16.32 -1.40 -9.41
C ILE A 90 15.55 -1.73 -8.15
N ILE A 91 14.47 -1.01 -7.90
CA ILE A 91 13.57 -1.20 -6.76
C ILE A 91 12.27 -1.77 -7.29
N ILE A 92 11.81 -2.88 -6.72
CA ILE A 92 10.54 -3.53 -7.04
C ILE A 92 9.72 -3.55 -5.76
N ILE A 93 8.68 -2.73 -5.70
CA ILE A 93 7.70 -2.73 -4.61
C ILE A 93 6.40 -3.34 -5.16
N ALA A 94 5.91 -4.39 -4.50
CA ALA A 94 4.65 -5.04 -4.84
C ALA A 94 3.68 -4.86 -3.66
N ASP A 95 2.53 -4.20 -3.89
CA ASP A 95 1.61 -3.80 -2.84
C ASP A 95 0.95 -5.00 -2.15
N THR A 96 0.83 -4.94 -0.82
CA THR A 96 0.05 -5.93 -0.04
C THR A 96 0.62 -7.36 -0.09
N TRP A 97 1.94 -7.55 -0.26
CA TRP A 97 2.56 -8.87 -0.32
C TRP A 97 2.95 -9.40 1.07
N ARG A 98 2.33 -10.46 1.52
CA ARG A 98 2.66 -11.13 2.79
C ARG A 98 4.01 -11.85 2.72
N ALA A 99 4.87 -11.65 3.70
CA ALA A 99 6.15 -12.35 3.79
C ALA A 99 5.95 -13.88 3.86
N ASP A 100 4.99 -14.36 4.65
CA ASP A 100 4.70 -15.80 4.82
C ASP A 100 4.05 -16.47 3.57
N HIS A 101 3.86 -15.71 2.48
CA HIS A 101 3.41 -16.20 1.17
C HIS A 101 4.55 -16.28 0.15
N LEU A 102 5.81 -16.22 0.59
CA LEU A 102 7.02 -16.50 -0.18
C LEU A 102 7.67 -17.80 0.26
N GLY A 103 8.11 -18.65 -0.68
CA GLY A 103 8.81 -19.89 -0.35
C GLY A 103 10.10 -19.65 0.40
N CYS A 104 10.87 -18.61 0.07
CA CYS A 104 12.10 -18.23 0.78
C CYS A 104 11.85 -17.75 2.21
N TYR A 105 10.62 -17.38 2.58
CA TYR A 105 10.17 -17.10 3.95
C TYR A 105 9.43 -18.29 4.59
N GLY A 106 9.40 -19.45 3.94
CA GLY A 106 8.86 -20.69 4.50
C GLY A 106 7.47 -21.10 4.01
N SER A 107 6.88 -20.39 3.05
CA SER A 107 5.62 -20.83 2.45
C SER A 107 5.78 -22.17 1.74
N THR A 108 4.93 -23.13 2.07
CA THR A 108 4.88 -24.44 1.37
C THR A 108 3.72 -24.52 0.39
N ARG A 109 2.75 -23.61 0.53
CA ARG A 109 1.51 -23.61 -0.26
C ARG A 109 1.61 -22.72 -1.49
N VAL A 110 2.09 -21.49 -1.32
CA VAL A 110 2.14 -20.49 -2.39
C VAL A 110 3.40 -20.70 -3.23
N LYS A 111 3.26 -20.60 -4.55
CA LYS A 111 4.34 -20.88 -5.50
C LYS A 111 5.00 -19.57 -5.93
N THR A 112 6.25 -19.37 -5.49
CA THR A 112 7.05 -18.17 -5.80
C THR A 112 8.46 -18.55 -6.30
N PRO A 113 8.58 -19.42 -7.33
CA PRO A 113 9.88 -20.01 -7.72
C PRO A 113 10.90 -18.97 -8.19
N TYR A 114 10.47 -17.83 -8.73
CA TYR A 114 11.39 -16.81 -9.24
C TYR A 114 11.98 -15.97 -8.11
N LEU A 115 11.18 -15.51 -7.17
CA LEU A 115 11.66 -14.80 -5.98
C LEU A 115 12.43 -15.74 -5.03
N ASP A 116 12.05 -17.02 -4.98
CA ASP A 116 12.80 -18.03 -4.21
C ASP A 116 14.20 -18.26 -4.81
N LYS A 117 14.33 -18.25 -6.14
CA LYS A 117 15.63 -18.28 -6.83
C LYS A 117 16.40 -16.99 -6.56
N PHE A 118 15.77 -15.84 -6.72
CA PHE A 118 16.38 -14.53 -6.49
C PHE A 118 16.90 -14.37 -5.06
N ALA A 119 16.17 -14.88 -4.06
CA ALA A 119 16.61 -14.86 -2.66
C ALA A 119 17.89 -15.64 -2.39
N LYS A 120 18.16 -16.73 -3.16
CA LYS A 120 19.41 -17.51 -3.03
C LYS A 120 20.65 -16.73 -3.46
N GLU A 121 20.47 -15.73 -4.31
CA GLU A 121 21.51 -14.84 -4.82
C GLU A 121 21.55 -13.49 -4.10
N SER A 122 20.80 -13.35 -3.00
CA SER A 122 20.53 -12.09 -2.32
C SER A 122 20.76 -12.19 -0.82
N VAL A 123 20.73 -11.04 -0.15
CA VAL A 123 20.53 -10.93 1.30
C VAL A 123 19.01 -10.91 1.57
N LEU A 124 18.56 -11.80 2.46
CA LEU A 124 17.19 -11.87 2.91
C LEU A 124 17.10 -11.41 4.37
N PHE A 125 16.33 -10.35 4.61
CA PHE A 125 16.03 -9.86 5.96
C PHE A 125 14.77 -10.55 6.50
N THR A 126 14.91 -11.29 7.59
CA THR A 126 13.82 -12.14 8.11
C THR A 126 12.84 -11.38 8.99
N ASN A 127 13.21 -10.19 9.49
CA ASN A 127 12.41 -9.38 10.39
C ASN A 127 12.35 -7.92 9.91
N ALA A 128 11.87 -7.71 8.69
CA ALA A 128 11.59 -6.38 8.16
C ALA A 128 10.15 -5.96 8.44
N ASN A 129 9.94 -4.70 8.84
CA ASN A 129 8.64 -4.20 9.26
C ASN A 129 8.22 -2.95 8.49
N ALA A 130 6.94 -2.90 8.15
CA ALA A 130 6.30 -1.68 7.66
C ALA A 130 6.24 -0.64 8.79
N GLU A 131 6.35 0.65 8.46
CA GLU A 131 6.27 1.71 9.47
C GLU A 131 4.91 2.40 9.47
N GLY A 132 4.58 3.13 8.44
CA GLY A 132 3.27 3.80 8.30
C GLY A 132 2.34 3.02 7.41
N LEU A 133 1.09 2.85 7.81
CA LEU A 133 0.07 2.13 7.04
C LEU A 133 -1.12 3.04 6.68
N PRO A 134 -1.85 2.72 5.62
CA PRO A 134 -1.55 1.72 4.57
C PRO A 134 -0.64 2.29 3.46
N THR A 135 -0.86 1.96 2.21
CA THR A 135 -0.07 2.23 1.02
C THR A 135 0.68 3.57 1.00
N ILE A 136 -0.02 4.71 1.01
CA ILE A 136 0.59 6.04 0.84
C ILE A 136 1.49 6.45 2.02
N PRO A 137 1.12 6.26 3.29
CA PRO A 137 2.04 6.52 4.40
C PRO A 137 3.35 5.70 4.30
N CYS A 138 3.26 4.41 3.96
CA CYS A 138 4.46 3.58 3.80
C CYS A 138 5.32 4.01 2.61
N ARG A 139 4.70 4.36 1.46
CA ARG A 139 5.43 4.91 0.30
C ARG A 139 6.14 6.20 0.66
N ARG A 140 5.52 7.09 1.44
CA ARG A 140 6.18 8.31 1.90
C ARG A 140 7.45 8.00 2.69
N VAL A 141 7.43 7.01 3.59
CA VAL A 141 8.62 6.56 4.32
C VAL A 141 9.72 6.11 3.37
N TYR A 142 9.40 5.25 2.40
CA TYR A 142 10.37 4.79 1.40
C TYR A 142 10.96 5.93 0.55
N HIS A 143 10.10 6.88 0.12
CA HIS A 143 10.54 7.98 -0.73
C HIS A 143 11.33 9.05 0.00
N THR A 144 11.18 9.20 1.32
CA THR A 144 11.78 10.31 2.07
C THR A 144 12.82 9.90 3.10
N GLY A 145 12.84 8.62 3.50
CA GLY A 145 13.62 8.15 4.65
C GLY A 145 13.21 8.81 5.97
N ARG A 146 12.00 9.41 6.00
CA ARG A 146 11.45 10.09 7.17
C ARG A 146 10.33 9.30 7.76
N SER A 147 10.31 9.18 9.08
CA SER A 147 9.22 8.60 9.82
C SER A 147 7.92 9.40 9.64
N VAL A 148 6.81 8.73 9.43
CA VAL A 148 5.47 9.34 9.42
C VAL A 148 4.77 9.22 10.78
N LEU A 149 5.45 8.68 11.78
CA LEU A 149 4.93 8.52 13.13
C LEU A 149 4.96 9.86 13.89
N PRO A 150 4.01 10.12 14.76
CA PRO A 150 2.83 9.31 15.09
C PRO A 150 1.64 9.54 14.14
N GLU A 151 1.83 10.20 13.05
CA GLU A 151 0.82 10.68 12.12
C GLU A 151 0.82 9.87 10.84
N SER A 152 0.20 8.68 10.87
CA SER A 152 0.03 7.86 9.66
C SER A 152 -1.14 8.40 8.82
N ARG A 153 -0.87 9.34 7.90
CA ARG A 153 -1.88 10.00 7.10
C ARG A 153 -1.78 9.66 5.62
N TRP A 154 -2.94 9.53 5.00
CA TRP A 154 -3.08 9.43 3.54
C TRP A 154 -3.03 10.84 2.92
N GLU A 155 -1.84 11.37 2.75
CA GLU A 155 -1.61 12.74 2.30
C GLU A 155 -0.61 12.80 1.15
N PRO A 156 -0.65 13.86 0.33
CA PRO A 156 0.38 14.15 -0.64
C PRO A 156 1.76 14.28 0.00
N LEU A 157 2.81 14.06 -0.79
CA LEU A 157 4.15 14.49 -0.40
C LEU A 157 4.13 16.00 -0.13
N ASP A 158 4.61 16.41 1.04
CA ASP A 158 4.72 17.82 1.41
C ASP A 158 5.79 18.52 0.55
N LYS A 159 5.66 19.83 0.41
CA LYS A 159 6.66 20.62 -0.33
C LYS A 159 8.03 20.63 0.36
N SER A 160 8.07 20.41 1.66
CA SER A 160 9.29 20.32 2.45
C SER A 160 9.92 18.91 2.42
N ASP A 161 9.20 17.90 1.97
CA ASP A 161 9.77 16.58 1.77
C ASP A 161 10.85 16.62 0.69
N VAL A 162 11.97 15.97 0.94
CA VAL A 162 12.99 15.69 -0.05
C VAL A 162 12.91 14.20 -0.38
N THR A 163 12.69 13.87 -1.65
CA THR A 163 12.56 12.48 -2.05
C THR A 163 13.89 11.83 -2.39
N PHE A 164 13.94 10.51 -2.27
CA PHE A 164 15.09 9.71 -2.69
C PHE A 164 15.47 10.00 -4.15
N ALA A 165 14.47 10.12 -5.04
CA ALA A 165 14.69 10.47 -6.44
C ALA A 165 15.32 11.86 -6.61
N GLU A 166 14.86 12.87 -5.86
CA GLU A 166 15.47 14.22 -5.88
C GLU A 166 16.93 14.22 -5.44
N VAL A 167 17.27 13.41 -4.41
CA VAL A 167 18.66 13.26 -3.97
C VAL A 167 19.50 12.61 -5.07
N LEU A 168 19.03 11.51 -5.65
CA LEU A 168 19.74 10.80 -6.71
C LEU A 168 19.94 11.67 -7.97
N GLN A 169 18.89 12.35 -8.42
CA GLN A 169 18.93 13.25 -9.57
C GLN A 169 19.97 14.37 -9.35
N LYS A 170 20.00 14.96 -8.13
CA LYS A 170 20.97 15.98 -7.78
C LYS A 170 22.41 15.49 -7.87
N HIS A 171 22.65 14.20 -7.66
CA HIS A 171 23.96 13.54 -7.79
C HIS A 171 24.23 12.96 -9.17
N GLY A 172 23.38 13.24 -10.16
CA GLY A 172 23.58 12.82 -11.55
C GLY A 172 23.24 11.36 -11.82
N ILE A 173 22.41 10.73 -10.99
CA ILE A 173 21.86 9.39 -11.23
C ILE A 173 20.54 9.56 -11.97
N THR A 174 20.43 8.95 -13.15
CA THR A 174 19.18 8.95 -13.95
C THR A 174 18.09 8.17 -13.23
N THR A 175 16.90 8.75 -13.11
CA THR A 175 15.82 8.17 -12.31
C THR A 175 14.58 7.88 -13.15
N GLY A 176 14.02 6.67 -13.02
CA GLY A 176 12.78 6.25 -13.65
C GLY A 176 11.77 5.72 -12.64
N PHE A 177 10.49 6.07 -12.82
CA PHE A 177 9.38 5.60 -12.00
C PHE A 177 8.29 4.99 -12.86
N ILE A 178 7.97 3.73 -12.60
CA ILE A 178 6.87 3.03 -13.27
C ILE A 178 5.94 2.50 -12.19
N ALA A 179 4.66 2.84 -12.28
CA ALA A 179 3.68 2.36 -11.32
C ALA A 179 2.29 2.17 -11.94
N ASP A 180 1.58 1.16 -11.49
CA ASP A 180 0.15 0.98 -11.70
C ASP A 180 -0.66 1.31 -10.44
N THR A 181 -0.01 1.54 -9.32
CA THR A 181 -0.61 2.06 -8.07
C THR A 181 -1.09 3.49 -8.30
N TYR A 182 -2.38 3.65 -8.66
CA TYR A 182 -2.93 4.95 -9.07
C TYR A 182 -2.89 6.03 -7.98
N HIS A 183 -2.77 5.62 -6.72
CA HIS A 183 -2.69 6.51 -5.56
C HIS A 183 -1.52 7.49 -5.64
N HIS A 184 -0.39 7.09 -6.23
CA HIS A 184 0.77 7.98 -6.45
C HIS A 184 0.46 9.18 -7.35
N PHE A 185 -0.47 8.99 -8.30
CA PHE A 185 -0.80 9.94 -9.34
C PHE A 185 -2.16 10.61 -9.15
N ALA A 186 -2.87 10.27 -8.08
CA ALA A 186 -4.08 10.99 -7.71
C ALA A 186 -3.78 12.49 -7.57
N PRO A 187 -4.74 13.38 -7.83
CA PRO A 187 -4.49 14.82 -7.85
C PRO A 187 -3.71 15.31 -6.62
N ASN A 188 -2.60 15.98 -6.87
CA ASN A 188 -1.68 16.58 -5.89
C ASN A 188 -0.83 15.60 -5.06
N MET A 189 -0.88 14.30 -5.27
CA MET A 189 -0.10 13.34 -4.46
C MET A 189 1.42 13.48 -4.65
N ASN A 190 1.88 13.81 -5.87
CA ASN A 190 3.25 14.22 -6.20
C ASN A 190 4.36 13.17 -5.99
N PHE A 191 4.04 11.87 -5.92
CA PHE A 191 5.05 10.82 -5.71
C PHE A 191 6.02 10.63 -6.91
N HIS A 192 5.67 11.17 -8.07
CA HIS A 192 6.54 11.22 -9.25
C HIS A 192 7.60 12.34 -9.20
N ARG A 193 7.60 13.17 -8.15
CA ARG A 193 8.53 14.28 -7.98
C ARG A 193 9.97 13.79 -7.85
N GLY A 194 10.88 14.41 -8.58
CA GLY A 194 12.32 14.08 -8.58
C GLY A 194 12.72 12.98 -9.55
N PHE A 195 11.78 12.31 -10.19
CA PHE A 195 12.10 11.36 -11.25
C PHE A 195 12.30 12.07 -12.60
N ASP A 196 13.35 11.70 -13.34
CA ASP A 196 13.63 12.21 -14.68
C ASP A 196 12.57 11.76 -15.69
N SER A 197 12.04 10.54 -15.49
CA SER A 197 10.95 9.99 -16.28
C SER A 197 10.01 9.16 -15.43
N TRP A 198 8.70 9.20 -15.75
CA TRP A 198 7.73 8.38 -15.06
C TRP A 198 6.61 7.93 -15.99
N GLN A 199 6.07 6.73 -15.70
CA GLN A 199 4.98 6.14 -16.47
C GLN A 199 3.92 5.57 -15.52
N TRP A 200 2.68 6.02 -15.70
CA TRP A 200 1.52 5.50 -15.00
C TRP A 200 0.76 4.49 -15.85
N ILE A 201 0.73 3.24 -15.43
CA ILE A 201 -0.06 2.17 -16.04
C ILE A 201 -1.49 2.28 -15.50
N ARG A 202 -2.39 2.83 -16.32
CA ARG A 202 -3.76 3.15 -15.95
C ARG A 202 -4.67 1.93 -15.85
N GLY A 203 -5.63 2.00 -14.92
CA GLY A 203 -6.79 1.12 -14.86
C GLY A 203 -6.88 0.21 -13.63
N GLN A 204 -5.85 0.20 -12.78
CA GLN A 204 -5.82 -0.64 -11.58
C GLN A 204 -6.88 -0.20 -10.56
N GLU A 205 -7.37 -1.14 -9.76
CA GLU A 205 -8.39 -0.96 -8.73
C GLU A 205 -9.63 -0.22 -9.28
N PHE A 206 -9.94 0.97 -8.79
CA PHE A 206 -11.03 1.82 -9.27
C PHE A 206 -10.55 3.12 -9.93
N ASP A 207 -9.35 3.12 -10.50
CA ASP A 207 -8.87 4.25 -11.33
C ASP A 207 -9.91 4.60 -12.39
N ARG A 208 -10.29 5.84 -12.50
CA ARG A 208 -11.26 6.33 -13.47
C ARG A 208 -10.63 6.47 -14.87
N TYR A 209 -10.16 5.33 -15.39
CA TYR A 209 -9.46 5.26 -16.66
C TYR A 209 -10.42 5.18 -17.85
N LYS A 210 -11.34 4.20 -17.80
CA LYS A 210 -12.32 4.00 -18.87
C LYS A 210 -13.73 4.36 -18.42
N SER A 211 -14.58 4.68 -19.36
CA SER A 211 -16.01 4.91 -19.15
C SER A 211 -16.84 4.10 -20.15
N GLY A 212 -18.08 3.82 -19.79
CA GLY A 212 -19.00 3.07 -20.64
C GLY A 212 -20.39 2.93 -20.03
N PRO A 213 -21.33 2.31 -20.75
CA PRO A 213 -22.68 2.03 -20.22
C PRO A 213 -22.59 1.12 -19.00
N LYS A 214 -23.05 1.61 -17.84
CA LYS A 214 -22.93 0.90 -16.56
C LYS A 214 -23.57 -0.47 -16.57
N GLU A 215 -24.61 -0.65 -17.35
CA GLU A 215 -25.43 -1.86 -17.46
C GLU A 215 -24.63 -3.05 -18.04
N LYS A 216 -23.56 -2.77 -18.79
CA LYS A 216 -22.67 -3.81 -19.35
C LYS A 216 -21.78 -4.46 -18.29
N TYR A 217 -21.56 -3.78 -17.17
CA TYR A 217 -20.56 -4.17 -16.16
C TYR A 217 -21.27 -4.42 -14.83
N ASP A 218 -21.75 -5.65 -14.65
CA ASP A 218 -22.51 -6.05 -13.47
C ASP A 218 -21.64 -6.83 -12.47
N PRO A 219 -21.19 -6.21 -11.37
CA PRO A 219 -20.36 -6.88 -10.37
C PRO A 219 -21.03 -8.05 -9.67
N LYS A 220 -22.38 -8.11 -9.63
CA LYS A 220 -23.12 -9.22 -9.01
C LYS A 220 -22.86 -10.56 -9.69
N LYS A 221 -22.38 -10.55 -10.93
CA LYS A 221 -22.02 -11.77 -11.69
C LYS A 221 -20.67 -12.35 -11.28
N HIS A 222 -19.94 -11.68 -10.40
CA HIS A 222 -18.54 -11.97 -10.12
C HIS A 222 -18.27 -12.28 -8.64
N MET A 223 -19.29 -12.29 -7.77
CA MET A 223 -19.15 -12.62 -6.35
C MET A 223 -20.47 -13.08 -5.72
N PRO A 224 -20.42 -13.73 -4.54
CA PRO A 224 -21.61 -14.10 -3.77
C PRO A 224 -22.46 -12.89 -3.38
N GLU A 225 -23.78 -13.04 -3.43
CA GLU A 225 -24.73 -11.96 -3.13
C GLU A 225 -24.54 -11.38 -1.71
N HIS A 226 -24.21 -12.22 -0.73
CA HIS A 226 -24.01 -11.77 0.66
C HIS A 226 -22.78 -10.85 0.84
N LEU A 227 -21.81 -10.88 -0.06
CA LEU A 227 -20.63 -10.00 -0.05
C LEU A 227 -20.88 -8.70 -0.82
N TRP A 228 -21.96 -8.65 -1.62
CA TRP A 228 -22.29 -7.48 -2.42
C TRP A 228 -22.80 -6.32 -1.55
N ASN A 229 -22.39 -5.12 -1.89
CA ASN A 229 -22.91 -3.86 -1.36
C ASN A 229 -22.64 -2.73 -2.37
N GLU A 230 -23.25 -1.56 -2.16
CA GLU A 230 -23.12 -0.42 -3.08
C GLU A 230 -21.70 0.10 -3.26
N ASN A 231 -20.86 0.02 -2.20
CA ASN A 231 -19.46 0.45 -2.29
C ASN A 231 -18.65 -0.51 -3.16
N TYR A 232 -18.81 -1.81 -2.95
CA TYR A 232 -18.23 -2.83 -3.80
C TYR A 232 -18.70 -2.68 -5.25
N ASP A 233 -20.01 -2.54 -5.49
CA ASP A 233 -20.58 -2.38 -6.84
C ASP A 233 -19.94 -1.22 -7.59
N ARG A 234 -19.86 -0.06 -6.95
CA ARG A 234 -19.26 1.13 -7.58
C ARG A 234 -17.80 0.92 -7.98
N ASN A 235 -16.99 0.31 -7.10
CA ASN A 235 -15.57 0.11 -7.33
C ASN A 235 -15.33 -0.99 -8.37
N MET A 236 -15.98 -2.14 -8.23
CA MET A 236 -15.81 -3.26 -9.16
C MET A 236 -16.40 -3.01 -10.54
N ARG A 237 -17.44 -2.21 -10.63
CA ARG A 237 -17.96 -1.76 -11.92
C ARG A 237 -16.91 -0.93 -12.69
N GLN A 238 -16.19 -0.05 -12.00
CA GLN A 238 -15.08 0.69 -12.61
C GLN A 238 -13.94 -0.25 -13.04
N TYR A 239 -13.58 -1.19 -12.18
CA TYR A 239 -12.55 -2.19 -12.50
C TYR A 239 -12.93 -3.06 -13.72
N LEU A 240 -14.17 -3.51 -13.80
CA LEU A 240 -14.67 -4.25 -14.96
C LEU A 240 -14.60 -3.43 -16.26
N MET A 241 -14.93 -2.13 -16.21
CA MET A 241 -14.74 -1.23 -17.35
C MET A 241 -13.28 -1.13 -17.76
N ASN A 242 -12.39 -0.99 -16.78
CA ASN A 242 -10.95 -0.83 -17.02
C ASN A 242 -10.33 -2.08 -17.64
N THR A 243 -10.87 -3.26 -17.31
CA THR A 243 -10.33 -4.57 -17.68
C THR A 243 -11.11 -5.29 -18.77
N GLN A 244 -12.01 -4.58 -19.46
CA GLN A 244 -12.90 -5.18 -20.48
C GLN A 244 -12.17 -5.77 -21.70
N ASP A 245 -10.97 -5.27 -21.99
CA ASP A 245 -10.18 -5.66 -23.15
C ASP A 245 -9.09 -6.70 -22.80
N ARG A 246 -9.12 -7.28 -21.59
CA ARG A 246 -8.20 -8.35 -21.20
C ARG A 246 -8.56 -9.64 -21.93
N GLU A 247 -7.63 -10.17 -22.70
CA GLU A 247 -7.76 -11.45 -23.42
C GLU A 247 -6.64 -12.43 -23.06
N LYS A 248 -5.46 -11.92 -22.77
CA LYS A 248 -4.24 -12.71 -22.52
C LYS A 248 -3.44 -12.15 -21.35
N ASP A 249 -2.45 -12.90 -20.88
CA ASP A 249 -1.62 -12.55 -19.72
C ASP A 249 -0.93 -11.17 -19.88
N GLU A 250 -0.57 -10.80 -21.13
CA GLU A 250 0.06 -9.53 -21.45
C GLU A 250 -0.81 -8.30 -21.18
N ASP A 251 -2.11 -8.49 -21.06
CA ASP A 251 -3.07 -7.39 -20.85
C ASP A 251 -3.28 -7.06 -19.37
N TYR A 252 -2.77 -7.91 -18.47
CA TYR A 252 -2.84 -7.71 -17.02
C TYR A 252 -1.87 -6.62 -16.56
N PHE A 253 -2.25 -5.91 -15.51
CA PHE A 253 -1.49 -4.73 -15.04
C PHE A 253 -0.08 -5.10 -14.62
N CYS A 254 0.09 -6.16 -13.83
CA CYS A 254 1.40 -6.67 -13.42
C CYS A 254 2.32 -6.92 -14.62
N THR A 255 1.83 -7.58 -15.67
CA THR A 255 2.62 -7.82 -16.89
C THR A 255 2.95 -6.52 -17.62
N ARG A 256 1.99 -5.59 -17.72
CA ARG A 256 2.19 -4.29 -18.38
C ARG A 256 3.21 -3.44 -17.64
N SER A 257 3.18 -3.44 -16.30
CA SER A 257 4.12 -2.72 -15.45
C SER A 257 5.54 -3.29 -15.57
N CYS A 258 5.69 -4.62 -15.51
CA CYS A 258 6.98 -5.28 -15.76
C CYS A 258 7.50 -5.03 -17.17
N ARG A 259 6.64 -5.04 -18.21
CA ARG A 259 7.05 -4.73 -19.58
C ARG A 259 7.56 -3.30 -19.71
N ALA A 260 6.80 -2.33 -19.15
CA ALA A 260 7.24 -0.93 -19.15
C ALA A 260 8.59 -0.75 -18.45
N ALA A 261 8.86 -1.53 -17.39
CA ALA A 261 10.16 -1.54 -16.72
C ALA A 261 11.27 -2.09 -17.64
N MET A 262 11.00 -3.19 -18.36
CA MET A 262 11.95 -3.73 -19.33
C MET A 262 12.25 -2.73 -20.46
N ASP A 263 11.20 -2.10 -21.03
CA ASP A 263 11.32 -1.10 -22.10
C ASP A 263 12.14 0.12 -21.62
N TRP A 264 11.91 0.57 -20.37
CA TRP A 264 12.68 1.66 -19.78
C TRP A 264 14.15 1.28 -19.60
N LEU A 265 14.45 0.07 -19.13
CA LEU A 265 15.82 -0.43 -18.98
C LEU A 265 16.56 -0.50 -20.32
N GLU A 266 15.90 -0.99 -21.39
CA GLU A 266 16.47 -1.01 -22.75
C GLU A 266 16.83 0.39 -23.25
N GLN A 267 15.93 1.37 -23.00
CA GLN A 267 16.15 2.76 -23.41
C GLN A 267 17.28 3.43 -22.63
N ASN A 268 17.48 3.05 -21.36
CA ASN A 268 18.40 3.71 -20.45
C ASN A 268 19.68 2.90 -20.14
N ILE A 269 19.94 1.80 -20.86
CA ILE A 269 21.10 0.94 -20.59
C ILE A 269 22.45 1.68 -20.68
N ASN A 270 22.53 2.75 -21.45
CA ASN A 270 23.70 3.61 -21.58
C ASN A 270 23.65 4.87 -20.70
N ASN A 271 22.58 5.08 -19.97
CA ASN A 271 22.36 6.22 -19.07
C ASN A 271 22.75 5.90 -17.63
N LYS A 272 23.96 5.36 -17.42
CA LYS A 272 24.47 4.90 -16.11
C LYS A 272 25.22 5.99 -15.37
N PRO A 273 25.17 6.04 -14.02
CA PRO A 273 24.32 5.20 -13.18
C PRO A 273 22.84 5.60 -13.25
N PHE A 274 21.97 4.61 -13.06
CA PHE A 274 20.52 4.84 -13.03
C PHE A 274 19.86 4.17 -11.83
N MET A 275 18.68 4.68 -11.45
CA MET A 275 17.74 4.03 -10.55
C MET A 275 16.37 3.89 -11.23
N LEU A 276 15.85 2.66 -11.31
CA LEU A 276 14.48 2.38 -11.71
C LEU A 276 13.66 1.96 -10.50
N TRP A 277 12.54 2.64 -10.26
CA TRP A 277 11.54 2.27 -9.27
C TRP A 277 10.30 1.73 -9.98
N LEU A 278 10.03 0.44 -9.79
CA LEU A 278 8.81 -0.23 -10.22
C LEU A 278 7.91 -0.43 -9.00
N ASP A 279 6.74 0.21 -8.99
CA ASP A 279 5.73 0.08 -7.95
C ASP A 279 4.49 -0.60 -8.52
N MET A 280 4.31 -1.86 -8.14
CA MET A 280 3.24 -2.71 -8.63
C MET A 280 2.12 -2.77 -7.60
N PHE A 281 0.87 -2.66 -8.05
CA PHE A 281 -0.28 -2.79 -7.18
C PHE A 281 -0.59 -4.25 -6.85
N ASP A 282 -0.38 -5.17 -7.80
CA ASP A 282 -0.53 -6.60 -7.52
C ASP A 282 0.57 -7.07 -6.53
N PRO A 283 0.23 -7.92 -5.52
CA PRO A 283 -1.00 -8.67 -5.33
C PRO A 283 -2.07 -8.03 -4.43
N HIS A 284 -2.24 -6.71 -4.42
CA HIS A 284 -3.39 -6.05 -3.79
C HIS A 284 -4.71 -6.49 -4.45
N GLU A 285 -5.80 -6.48 -3.71
CA GLU A 285 -7.12 -6.74 -4.31
C GLU A 285 -7.52 -5.64 -5.33
N PRO A 286 -8.28 -5.97 -6.40
CA PRO A 286 -9.04 -7.20 -6.67
C PRO A 286 -8.15 -8.36 -7.12
N TRP A 287 -8.31 -9.51 -6.49
CA TRP A 287 -7.55 -10.71 -6.86
C TRP A 287 -8.20 -11.37 -8.09
N ASP A 288 -7.56 -11.18 -9.22
CA ASP A 288 -8.09 -11.50 -10.54
C ASP A 288 -6.99 -12.04 -11.49
N ALA A 289 -6.09 -12.87 -10.93
CA ALA A 289 -5.02 -13.51 -11.71
C ALA A 289 -5.56 -14.29 -12.91
N PRO A 290 -4.79 -14.46 -14.01
CA PRO A 290 -5.18 -15.29 -15.13
C PRO A 290 -5.59 -16.70 -14.69
N ALA A 291 -6.64 -17.25 -15.34
CA ALA A 291 -7.27 -18.51 -14.94
C ALA A 291 -6.29 -19.69 -14.76
N ARG A 292 -5.17 -19.73 -15.51
CA ARG A 292 -4.16 -20.77 -15.37
C ARG A 292 -3.45 -20.72 -14.01
N PHE A 293 -3.27 -19.55 -13.39
CA PHE A 293 -2.71 -19.42 -12.06
C PHE A 293 -3.74 -19.73 -10.98
N GLN A 294 -5.00 -19.32 -11.18
CA GLN A 294 -6.09 -19.67 -10.28
C GLN A 294 -6.27 -21.19 -10.17
N LYS A 295 -6.19 -21.92 -11.30
CA LYS A 295 -6.28 -23.39 -11.34
C LYS A 295 -5.15 -24.12 -10.59
N MET A 296 -4.04 -23.45 -10.28
CA MET A 296 -2.98 -24.05 -9.44
C MET A 296 -3.40 -24.24 -7.98
N TYR A 297 -4.45 -23.55 -7.53
CA TYR A 297 -4.93 -23.54 -6.15
C TYR A 297 -6.34 -24.11 -5.99
N ARG A 298 -7.16 -23.99 -7.03
CA ARG A 298 -8.54 -24.49 -7.02
C ARG A 298 -8.99 -24.87 -8.43
N ASP A 299 -9.47 -26.09 -8.60
CA ASP A 299 -9.93 -26.59 -9.91
C ASP A 299 -11.13 -25.82 -10.45
N LYS A 300 -12.08 -25.44 -9.56
CA LYS A 300 -13.29 -24.74 -9.92
C LYS A 300 -13.65 -23.67 -8.90
N TYR A 301 -13.78 -22.45 -9.37
CA TYR A 301 -14.31 -21.33 -8.60
C TYR A 301 -15.84 -21.23 -8.76
N PRO A 302 -16.54 -20.60 -7.79
CA PRO A 302 -18.00 -20.41 -7.86
C PRO A 302 -18.47 -19.57 -9.06
N TYR A 303 -17.58 -18.73 -9.58
CA TYR A 303 -17.81 -17.83 -10.72
C TYR A 303 -16.69 -18.00 -11.73
N GLU A 304 -17.00 -17.82 -13.03
CA GLU A 304 -15.99 -17.88 -14.10
C GLU A 304 -14.86 -16.86 -13.88
N ARG A 305 -15.22 -15.66 -13.43
CA ARG A 305 -14.33 -14.62 -12.99
C ARG A 305 -14.78 -14.18 -11.59
N TYR A 306 -14.16 -14.73 -10.55
CA TYR A 306 -14.49 -14.38 -9.18
C TYR A 306 -13.63 -13.18 -8.77
N LEU A 307 -14.27 -12.05 -8.44
CA LEU A 307 -13.61 -10.83 -8.03
C LEU A 307 -13.82 -10.58 -6.54
N PHE A 308 -12.79 -10.83 -5.74
CA PHE A 308 -12.76 -10.33 -4.38
C PHE A 308 -12.01 -9.00 -4.38
N GLY A 309 -12.71 -7.90 -4.14
CA GLY A 309 -12.18 -6.57 -4.32
C GLY A 309 -12.50 -5.60 -3.19
N TYR A 310 -11.98 -4.40 -3.33
CA TYR A 310 -12.18 -3.34 -2.35
C TYR A 310 -13.67 -2.96 -2.20
N GLY A 311 -14.08 -2.82 -0.94
CA GLY A 311 -15.44 -2.46 -0.57
C GLY A 311 -16.25 -3.61 0.06
N VAL A 312 -15.74 -4.84 0.06
CA VAL A 312 -16.34 -5.95 0.83
C VAL A 312 -16.24 -5.62 2.32
N ARG A 313 -17.34 -5.82 3.05
CA ARG A 313 -17.37 -5.58 4.49
C ARG A 313 -16.98 -6.86 5.23
N VAL A 314 -16.01 -6.76 6.13
CA VAL A 314 -15.50 -7.90 6.94
C VAL A 314 -16.62 -8.71 7.61
N LYS A 315 -17.64 -8.03 8.15
CA LYS A 315 -18.78 -8.68 8.82
C LYS A 315 -19.66 -9.54 7.92
N ASP A 316 -19.57 -9.38 6.59
CA ASP A 316 -20.35 -10.12 5.62
C ASP A 316 -19.61 -11.38 5.13
N ILE A 317 -18.31 -11.52 5.46
CA ILE A 317 -17.48 -12.67 5.09
C ILE A 317 -17.81 -13.85 5.99
N ARG A 318 -18.10 -14.99 5.37
CA ARG A 318 -18.39 -16.26 6.05
C ARG A 318 -17.15 -17.14 6.07
N SER A 319 -17.14 -18.12 6.97
CA SER A 319 -16.06 -19.13 7.05
C SER A 319 -15.83 -19.85 5.72
N ASP A 320 -16.89 -20.10 4.96
CA ASP A 320 -16.85 -20.80 3.67
C ASP A 320 -16.25 -19.95 2.53
N ASP A 321 -16.21 -18.62 2.69
CA ASP A 321 -15.57 -17.73 1.73
C ASP A 321 -14.04 -17.75 1.86
N LEU A 322 -13.52 -17.95 3.07
CA LEU A 322 -12.09 -17.83 3.37
C LEU A 322 -11.19 -18.75 2.53
N PRO A 323 -11.51 -20.03 2.29
CA PRO A 323 -10.71 -20.89 1.42
C PRO A 323 -10.60 -20.34 -0.02
N VAL A 324 -11.70 -19.79 -0.56
CA VAL A 324 -11.72 -19.21 -1.91
C VAL A 324 -10.90 -17.92 -1.96
N ILE A 325 -11.05 -17.05 -0.96
CA ILE A 325 -10.29 -15.80 -0.80
C ILE A 325 -8.78 -16.09 -0.75
N ARG A 326 -8.38 -17.07 0.05
CA ARG A 326 -6.97 -17.50 0.17
C ARG A 326 -6.40 -18.08 -1.12
N ASP A 327 -7.21 -18.80 -1.89
CA ASP A 327 -6.82 -19.36 -3.19
C ASP A 327 -6.65 -18.26 -4.24
N LEU A 328 -7.54 -17.26 -4.26
CA LEU A 328 -7.44 -16.11 -5.15
C LEU A 328 -6.17 -15.28 -4.86
N TYR A 329 -5.91 -14.97 -3.58
CA TYR A 329 -4.70 -14.26 -3.18
C TYR A 329 -3.44 -15.04 -3.53
N ALA A 330 -3.40 -16.36 -3.28
CA ALA A 330 -2.26 -17.20 -3.62
C ALA A 330 -2.00 -17.23 -5.14
N ALA A 331 -3.06 -17.23 -5.95
CA ALA A 331 -2.95 -17.14 -7.40
C ALA A 331 -2.38 -15.81 -7.87
N GLU A 332 -2.81 -14.70 -7.25
CA GLU A 332 -2.30 -13.36 -7.54
C GLU A 332 -0.82 -13.22 -7.19
N VAL A 333 -0.40 -13.72 -6.03
CA VAL A 333 1.02 -13.78 -5.61
C VAL A 333 1.85 -14.58 -6.61
N THR A 334 1.36 -15.76 -7.03
CA THR A 334 2.09 -16.60 -8.00
C THR A 334 2.18 -15.96 -9.38
N PHE A 335 1.16 -15.25 -9.80
CA PHE A 335 1.18 -14.50 -11.06
C PHE A 335 2.15 -13.32 -10.99
N SER A 336 2.15 -12.59 -9.89
CA SER A 336 3.09 -11.48 -9.66
C SER A 336 4.55 -11.97 -9.62
N ASP A 337 4.82 -13.11 -8.95
CA ASP A 337 6.13 -13.76 -8.97
C ASP A 337 6.57 -14.12 -10.40
N TYR A 338 5.66 -14.65 -11.22
CA TYR A 338 5.93 -14.96 -12.62
C TYR A 338 6.29 -13.70 -13.43
N CYS A 339 5.57 -12.59 -13.24
CA CYS A 339 5.84 -11.33 -13.93
C CYS A 339 7.19 -10.73 -13.52
N ILE A 340 7.48 -10.71 -12.21
CA ILE A 340 8.79 -10.28 -11.68
C ILE A 340 9.92 -11.19 -12.19
N GLY A 341 9.69 -12.50 -12.27
CA GLY A 341 10.66 -13.45 -12.81
C GLY A 341 11.05 -13.16 -14.25
N ARG A 342 10.10 -12.71 -15.08
CA ARG A 342 10.39 -12.28 -16.47
C ARG A 342 11.24 -11.00 -16.49
N LEU A 343 10.97 -10.06 -15.59
CA LEU A 343 11.78 -8.85 -15.45
C LEU A 343 13.20 -9.19 -14.99
N LEU A 344 13.36 -10.03 -13.96
CA LEU A 344 14.67 -10.45 -13.46
C LEU A 344 15.48 -11.16 -14.55
N LYS A 345 14.83 -12.03 -15.32
CA LYS A 345 15.46 -12.69 -16.48
C LYS A 345 15.93 -11.67 -17.52
N LYS A 346 15.13 -10.66 -17.82
CA LYS A 346 15.51 -9.60 -18.76
C LYS A 346 16.71 -8.78 -18.26
N ILE A 347 16.75 -8.47 -16.95
CA ILE A 347 17.88 -7.79 -16.31
C ILE A 347 19.18 -8.63 -16.46
N GLU A 348 19.08 -9.95 -16.27
CA GLU A 348 20.18 -10.89 -16.47
C GLU A 348 20.64 -10.92 -17.94
N GLU A 349 19.71 -11.04 -18.90
CA GLU A 349 19.99 -11.02 -20.34
C GLU A 349 20.65 -9.73 -20.83
N MET A 350 20.37 -8.61 -20.15
CA MET A 350 21.00 -7.31 -20.45
C MET A 350 22.38 -7.13 -19.81
N GLY A 351 22.88 -8.12 -19.05
CA GLY A 351 24.18 -8.04 -18.36
C GLY A 351 24.21 -7.00 -17.25
N LEU A 352 23.05 -6.70 -16.63
CA LEU A 352 22.95 -5.69 -15.56
C LEU A 352 23.22 -6.26 -14.16
N MET A 353 23.27 -7.58 -14.00
CA MET A 353 23.43 -8.23 -12.69
C MET A 353 24.75 -7.87 -12.00
N ASP A 354 25.83 -7.62 -12.76
CA ASP A 354 27.19 -7.41 -12.23
C ASP A 354 27.43 -6.01 -11.67
N ASN A 355 26.51 -5.05 -11.94
CA ASN A 355 26.66 -3.66 -11.50
C ASN A 355 25.36 -3.03 -10.99
N THR A 356 24.38 -3.84 -10.61
CA THR A 356 23.06 -3.35 -10.21
C THR A 356 22.65 -3.95 -8.87
N ILE A 357 22.27 -3.07 -7.93
CA ILE A 357 21.56 -3.46 -6.71
C ILE A 357 20.08 -3.65 -7.07
N ILE A 358 19.52 -4.83 -6.74
CA ILE A 358 18.12 -5.12 -6.99
C ILE A 358 17.42 -5.37 -5.66
N VAL A 359 16.34 -4.65 -5.41
CA VAL A 359 15.56 -4.72 -4.18
C VAL A 359 14.16 -5.21 -4.50
N PHE A 360 13.69 -6.20 -3.75
CA PHE A 360 12.29 -6.59 -3.70
C PHE A 360 11.73 -6.37 -2.30
N SER A 361 10.60 -5.68 -2.20
CA SER A 361 9.86 -5.47 -0.97
C SER A 361 8.37 -5.19 -1.24
N THR A 362 7.63 -4.91 -0.20
CA THR A 362 6.23 -4.47 -0.20
C THR A 362 6.05 -3.30 0.76
N ASP A 363 4.90 -2.68 0.78
CA ASP A 363 4.51 -1.69 1.78
C ASP A 363 3.95 -2.32 3.06
N HIS A 364 3.12 -3.35 2.92
CA HIS A 364 2.50 -4.12 4.02
C HIS A 364 1.93 -5.44 3.48
N GLY A 365 1.42 -6.27 4.38
CA GLY A 365 0.65 -7.46 4.03
C GLY A 365 -0.86 -7.25 4.16
N THR A 366 -1.60 -8.35 4.38
CA THR A 366 -3.07 -8.36 4.45
C THR A 366 -3.58 -9.49 5.34
N HIS A 367 -4.73 -9.32 5.98
CA HIS A 367 -5.43 -10.42 6.64
C HIS A 367 -6.13 -11.31 5.60
N LEU A 368 -6.14 -12.59 5.86
CA LEU A 368 -6.82 -13.62 5.05
C LEU A 368 -7.67 -14.55 5.93
N GLY A 369 -8.28 -13.98 6.97
CA GLY A 369 -9.09 -14.66 7.97
C GLY A 369 -8.54 -14.63 9.38
N GLU A 370 -7.32 -14.12 9.59
CA GLU A 370 -6.76 -13.90 10.92
C GLU A 370 -7.63 -12.89 11.67
N GLU A 371 -7.84 -13.13 12.98
CA GLU A 371 -8.75 -12.33 13.81
C GLU A 371 -10.17 -12.16 13.22
N GLY A 372 -10.58 -13.08 12.33
CA GLY A 372 -11.84 -13.00 11.60
C GLY A 372 -11.89 -11.87 10.57
N CYS A 373 -10.73 -11.35 10.13
CA CYS A 373 -10.63 -10.23 9.21
C CYS A 373 -10.03 -10.64 7.86
N VAL A 374 -10.33 -9.86 6.85
CA VAL A 374 -9.70 -9.91 5.53
C VAL A 374 -9.35 -8.47 5.14
N GLN A 375 -8.32 -8.30 4.32
CA GLN A 375 -7.78 -6.99 3.95
C GLN A 375 -7.08 -6.28 5.12
N LYS A 376 -6.80 -4.99 5.00
CA LYS A 376 -6.15 -4.17 6.03
C LYS A 376 -7.21 -3.52 6.89
N THR A 377 -7.26 -3.88 8.16
CA THR A 377 -8.22 -3.31 9.12
C THR A 377 -7.47 -2.51 10.16
N PRO A 378 -7.73 -1.19 10.32
CA PRO A 378 -7.23 -0.44 11.45
C PRO A 378 -7.57 -1.13 12.77
N GLY A 379 -6.63 -1.16 13.71
CA GLY A 379 -6.79 -1.86 14.98
C GLY A 379 -6.30 -3.30 15.01
N LEU A 380 -5.87 -3.84 13.88
CA LEU A 380 -5.25 -5.14 13.76
C LEU A 380 -3.89 -5.01 13.08
N LEU A 381 -2.85 -4.89 13.88
CA LEU A 381 -1.47 -4.72 13.41
C LEU A 381 -0.67 -6.02 13.55
N ASN A 382 -1.30 -7.17 13.31
CA ASN A 382 -0.65 -8.47 13.34
C ASN A 382 0.46 -8.58 12.28
N ALA A 383 1.38 -9.52 12.47
CA ALA A 383 2.52 -9.73 11.56
C ALA A 383 2.11 -9.99 10.10
N CYS A 384 0.93 -10.57 9.85
CA CYS A 384 0.41 -10.74 8.49
C CYS A 384 0.20 -9.42 7.74
N VAL A 385 0.20 -8.28 8.44
CA VAL A 385 0.10 -6.92 7.87
C VAL A 385 1.42 -6.16 8.00
N THR A 386 2.09 -6.25 9.16
CA THR A 386 3.25 -5.40 9.46
C THR A 386 4.60 -6.02 9.08
N HIS A 387 4.72 -7.35 9.05
CA HIS A 387 5.94 -8.05 8.65
C HIS A 387 6.00 -8.13 7.12
N ILE A 388 7.00 -7.48 6.55
CA ILE A 388 7.19 -7.35 5.10
C ILE A 388 8.38 -8.19 4.61
N PRO A 389 8.33 -8.75 3.40
CA PRO A 389 9.52 -9.31 2.77
C PRO A 389 10.49 -8.21 2.38
N LEU A 390 11.79 -8.46 2.58
CA LEU A 390 12.86 -7.58 2.10
C LEU A 390 14.01 -8.46 1.60
N ILE A 391 14.26 -8.40 0.30
CA ILE A 391 15.29 -9.18 -0.38
C ILE A 391 16.14 -8.20 -1.19
N ILE A 392 17.46 -8.17 -0.94
CA ILE A 392 18.38 -7.24 -1.56
C ILE A 392 19.51 -8.02 -2.22
N ARG A 393 19.56 -8.00 -3.55
CA ARG A 393 20.69 -8.51 -4.31
C ARG A 393 21.73 -7.40 -4.51
N HIS A 394 22.92 -7.67 -4.05
CA HIS A 394 24.10 -6.84 -4.33
C HIS A 394 24.95 -7.50 -5.41
N PRO A 395 25.58 -6.75 -6.33
CA PRO A 395 26.44 -7.34 -7.36
C PRO A 395 27.67 -8.09 -6.79
N ASP A 396 28.09 -7.78 -5.57
CA ASP A 396 29.15 -8.53 -4.88
C ASP A 396 28.59 -9.85 -4.32
N GLU A 397 29.03 -10.97 -4.90
CA GLU A 397 28.57 -12.32 -4.58
C GLU A 397 28.82 -12.74 -3.13
N ARG A 398 29.70 -12.05 -2.38
CA ARG A 398 29.90 -12.31 -0.94
C ARG A 398 28.65 -12.19 -0.09
N PHE A 399 27.65 -11.52 -0.61
CA PHE A 399 26.37 -11.31 0.09
C PHE A 399 25.30 -12.33 -0.32
N ALA A 400 25.55 -13.16 -1.34
CA ALA A 400 24.58 -14.14 -1.83
C ALA A 400 24.19 -15.16 -0.76
N GLY A 401 22.88 -15.38 -0.61
CA GLY A 401 22.31 -16.37 0.31
C GLY A 401 22.37 -16.03 1.80
N LYS A 402 22.83 -14.82 2.17
CA LYS A 402 22.81 -14.39 3.57
C LYS A 402 21.39 -14.19 4.07
N ARG A 403 21.15 -14.62 5.31
CA ARG A 403 19.91 -14.37 6.07
C ARG A 403 20.24 -13.50 7.27
N ILE A 404 19.51 -12.41 7.43
CA ILE A 404 19.71 -11.42 8.49
C ILE A 404 18.49 -11.42 9.39
N ASP A 405 18.68 -11.80 10.64
CA ASP A 405 17.62 -11.91 11.63
C ASP A 405 17.45 -10.63 12.48
N GLY A 406 18.29 -9.61 12.27
CA GLY A 406 18.17 -8.32 12.93
C GLY A 406 16.90 -7.59 12.50
N LEU A 407 16.32 -6.82 13.42
CA LEU A 407 15.16 -5.98 13.13
C LEU A 407 15.55 -4.85 12.17
N VAL A 408 14.73 -4.65 11.14
CA VAL A 408 14.82 -3.52 10.21
C VAL A 408 13.43 -2.95 9.92
N SER A 409 13.36 -1.68 9.58
CA SER A 409 12.12 -0.96 9.30
C SER A 409 12.13 -0.31 7.92
N ALA A 410 10.95 -0.03 7.38
CA ALA A 410 10.81 0.68 6.10
C ALA A 410 11.57 2.02 6.07
N VAL A 411 11.72 2.71 7.19
CA VAL A 411 12.45 3.98 7.29
C VAL A 411 13.96 3.82 7.04
N ASP A 412 14.51 2.62 7.18
CA ASP A 412 15.94 2.31 6.96
C ASP A 412 16.31 2.24 5.47
N PHE A 413 15.33 2.32 4.58
CA PHE A 413 15.49 2.14 3.15
C PHE A 413 16.46 3.19 2.57
N MET A 414 16.13 4.46 2.69
CA MET A 414 16.93 5.54 2.13
C MET A 414 18.30 5.68 2.81
N PRO A 415 18.44 5.59 4.16
CA PRO A 415 19.73 5.58 4.85
C PRO A 415 20.66 4.43 4.44
N THR A 416 20.10 3.33 3.94
CA THR A 416 20.85 2.18 3.45
C THR A 416 21.33 2.38 2.01
N PHE A 417 20.45 2.82 1.12
CA PHE A 417 20.76 2.80 -0.30
C PHE A 417 21.56 4.03 -0.76
N LEU A 418 21.44 5.18 -0.12
CA LEU A 418 22.27 6.33 -0.48
C LEU A 418 23.78 6.03 -0.31
N PRO A 419 24.26 5.53 0.83
CA PRO A 419 25.67 5.15 0.98
C PRO A 419 26.11 4.04 0.02
N LEU A 420 25.25 3.04 -0.24
CA LEU A 420 25.54 1.99 -1.22
C LEU A 420 25.74 2.54 -2.62
N LEU A 421 25.07 3.64 -2.96
CA LEU A 421 25.26 4.36 -4.23
C LEU A 421 26.38 5.41 -4.18
N GLY A 422 27.10 5.52 -3.06
CA GLY A 422 28.23 6.46 -2.87
C GLY A 422 27.81 7.86 -2.47
N ILE A 423 26.58 8.04 -1.98
CA ILE A 423 26.03 9.32 -1.53
C ILE A 423 25.97 9.34 -0.01
N GLU A 424 26.87 10.11 0.62
CA GLU A 424 27.02 10.14 2.08
C GLU A 424 26.70 11.51 2.70
N ASP A 425 26.47 12.52 1.88
CA ASP A 425 26.30 13.90 2.31
C ASP A 425 24.85 14.28 2.65
N TYR A 426 23.85 13.47 2.27
CA TYR A 426 22.47 13.66 2.69
C TYR A 426 22.17 12.94 4.02
N LYS A 427 21.77 13.70 5.05
CA LYS A 427 21.58 13.20 6.42
C LYS A 427 20.19 13.45 7.02
N ASN A 428 19.27 14.06 6.27
CA ASN A 428 17.94 14.37 6.79
C ASN A 428 17.00 13.15 6.67
N MET A 429 17.34 12.09 7.41
CA MET A 429 16.63 10.80 7.44
C MET A 429 16.51 10.35 8.89
N ASP A 430 15.48 9.56 9.20
CA ASP A 430 15.20 9.09 10.57
C ASP A 430 15.62 7.64 10.81
N GLY A 431 15.85 6.85 9.75
CA GLY A 431 16.24 5.43 9.83
C GLY A 431 17.75 5.22 9.96
N GLU A 432 18.13 3.95 10.01
CA GLU A 432 19.51 3.47 10.12
C GLU A 432 19.96 2.72 8.87
N ASN A 433 21.27 2.60 8.67
CA ASN A 433 21.83 1.82 7.56
C ASN A 433 21.79 0.31 7.88
N MET A 434 20.79 -0.41 7.37
CA MET A 434 20.61 -1.85 7.58
C MET A 434 21.69 -2.71 6.87
N TRP A 435 22.41 -2.17 5.89
CA TRP A 435 23.48 -2.93 5.22
C TRP A 435 24.64 -3.27 6.15
N LYS A 436 24.83 -2.54 7.25
CA LYS A 436 25.80 -2.85 8.31
C LYS A 436 25.57 -4.23 8.95
N LEU A 437 24.33 -4.71 8.96
CA LEU A 437 24.01 -6.08 9.40
C LEU A 437 24.50 -7.12 8.39
N ALA A 438 24.36 -6.84 7.09
CA ALA A 438 24.81 -7.74 6.03
C ALA A 438 26.35 -7.81 5.93
N THR A 439 27.04 -6.71 6.18
CA THR A 439 28.52 -6.67 6.26
C THR A 439 29.06 -7.30 7.53
N GLY A 440 28.25 -7.39 8.58
CA GLY A 440 28.66 -7.87 9.92
C GLY A 440 29.34 -6.79 10.76
N ASP A 441 29.24 -5.52 10.38
CA ASP A 441 29.81 -4.41 11.12
C ASP A 441 29.10 -4.20 12.46
N VAL A 442 27.81 -4.55 12.53
CA VAL A 442 27.00 -4.51 13.75
C VAL A 442 26.12 -5.75 13.83
N SER A 443 25.74 -6.13 15.04
CA SER A 443 24.81 -7.23 15.30
C SER A 443 23.34 -6.80 15.37
N SER A 444 23.07 -5.52 15.61
CA SER A 444 21.73 -4.92 15.67
C SER A 444 21.81 -3.45 15.25
N ILE A 445 20.73 -2.95 14.67
CA ILE A 445 20.49 -1.52 14.41
C ILE A 445 19.26 -1.01 15.15
N HIS A 446 18.33 -1.90 15.51
CA HIS A 446 17.13 -1.60 16.28
C HIS A 446 16.88 -2.67 17.32
N ASP A 447 16.53 -2.26 18.54
CA ASP A 447 15.99 -3.14 19.58
C ASP A 447 14.47 -3.30 19.41
N ASP A 448 13.79 -2.26 18.98
CA ASP A 448 12.34 -2.21 18.74
C ASP A 448 12.06 -1.49 17.42
N VAL A 449 11.03 -1.93 16.68
CA VAL A 449 10.49 -1.25 15.49
C VAL A 449 9.02 -0.91 15.69
N TYR A 450 8.51 0.07 14.94
CA TYR A 450 7.21 0.67 15.20
C TYR A 450 6.38 0.73 13.93
N THR A 451 5.05 0.59 14.09
CA THR A 451 4.10 0.76 12.99
C THR A 451 2.90 1.56 13.48
N VAL A 452 2.43 2.51 12.66
CA VAL A 452 1.17 3.21 12.93
C VAL A 452 0.21 3.02 11.78
N PHE A 453 -1.05 2.75 12.11
CA PHE A 453 -2.15 2.72 11.17
C PHE A 453 -3.32 3.53 11.75
N ASP A 454 -3.55 4.73 11.22
CA ASP A 454 -4.59 5.66 11.69
C ASP A 454 -4.39 5.99 13.19
N VAL A 455 -5.31 5.55 14.03
CA VAL A 455 -5.27 5.75 15.48
C VAL A 455 -4.71 4.56 16.26
N PHE A 456 -4.08 3.62 15.60
CA PHE A 456 -3.46 2.44 16.22
C PHE A 456 -1.96 2.45 16.01
N GLY A 457 -1.23 2.10 17.07
CA GLY A 457 0.22 1.98 17.02
C GLY A 457 0.69 0.65 17.58
N SER A 458 1.77 0.14 17.00
CA SER A 458 2.44 -1.08 17.45
C SER A 458 3.92 -0.84 17.72
N ILE A 459 4.45 -1.69 18.59
CA ILE A 459 5.88 -1.90 18.84
C ILE A 459 6.17 -3.39 18.72
N HIS A 460 7.21 -3.72 17.99
CA HIS A 460 7.65 -5.07 17.72
C HIS A 460 9.14 -5.20 18.04
N ASN A 461 9.52 -6.24 18.78
CA ASN A 461 10.89 -6.68 18.95
C ASN A 461 11.00 -8.19 18.70
N LEU A 462 12.15 -8.80 18.93
CA LEU A 462 12.35 -10.24 18.66
C LEU A 462 11.55 -11.16 19.58
N ASP A 463 11.09 -10.67 20.73
CA ASP A 463 10.38 -11.42 21.75
C ASP A 463 8.87 -11.17 21.74
N TRP A 464 8.47 -9.92 21.47
CA TRP A 464 7.12 -9.45 21.67
C TRP A 464 6.61 -8.60 20.52
N HIS A 465 5.32 -8.70 20.24
CA HIS A 465 4.58 -7.73 19.41
C HIS A 465 3.39 -7.18 20.21
N TYR A 466 3.40 -5.89 20.44
CA TYR A 466 2.33 -5.17 21.16
C TYR A 466 1.69 -4.13 20.28
N PHE A 467 0.35 -3.98 20.32
CA PHE A 467 -0.37 -2.89 19.68
C PHE A 467 -1.64 -2.49 20.41
N GLN A 468 -2.02 -1.23 20.30
CA GLN A 468 -3.26 -0.69 20.85
C GLN A 468 -3.70 0.57 20.10
N ASN A 469 -4.93 1.05 20.44
CA ASN A 469 -5.34 2.41 20.11
C ASN A 469 -4.43 3.42 20.82
N ILE A 470 -3.88 4.37 20.08
CA ILE A 470 -2.96 5.42 20.58
C ILE A 470 -3.64 6.81 20.68
N LYS A 471 -4.89 6.93 20.22
CA LYS A 471 -5.67 8.19 20.24
C LYS A 471 -7.12 7.90 20.66
N GLY A 472 -7.50 8.30 21.88
CA GLY A 472 -8.88 8.23 22.34
C GLY A 472 -9.26 7.00 23.16
N ASP A 473 -10.56 6.89 23.48
CA ASP A 473 -11.09 5.91 24.44
C ASP A 473 -11.67 4.65 23.79
N ASP A 474 -11.73 4.60 22.46
CA ASP A 474 -12.19 3.37 21.78
C ASP A 474 -11.07 2.32 21.79
N PRO A 475 -11.20 1.25 22.59
CA PRO A 475 -10.17 0.23 22.67
C PRO A 475 -10.00 -0.57 21.35
N GLY A 476 -10.95 -0.46 20.41
CA GLY A 476 -10.96 -1.33 19.22
C GLY A 476 -10.89 -2.80 19.64
N LYS A 477 -9.96 -3.57 19.05
CA LYS A 477 -9.64 -4.93 19.49
C LYS A 477 -8.43 -5.01 20.46
N GLY A 478 -7.80 -3.88 20.76
CA GLY A 478 -6.62 -3.82 21.62
C GLY A 478 -6.94 -3.52 23.08
N PRO A 479 -5.93 -3.59 24.00
CA PRO A 479 -4.54 -3.90 23.71
C PRO A 479 -4.29 -5.38 23.38
N CYS A 480 -3.35 -5.64 22.50
CA CYS A 480 -2.91 -6.98 22.13
C CYS A 480 -1.42 -7.14 22.42
N LEU A 481 -1.04 -8.31 22.95
CA LEU A 481 0.35 -8.71 23.14
C LEU A 481 0.53 -10.15 22.65
N TYR A 482 1.56 -10.39 21.86
CA TYR A 482 1.90 -11.72 21.34
C TYR A 482 3.33 -12.09 21.71
N ASP A 483 3.53 -13.33 22.18
CA ASP A 483 4.82 -13.93 22.50
C ASP A 483 5.42 -14.55 21.22
N LEU A 484 6.33 -13.85 20.57
CA LEU A 484 6.90 -14.25 19.29
C LEU A 484 7.86 -15.43 19.37
N LYS A 485 8.37 -15.77 20.56
CA LYS A 485 9.20 -16.95 20.78
C LYS A 485 8.37 -18.23 20.65
N ASN A 486 7.13 -18.20 21.16
CA ASN A 486 6.26 -19.36 21.27
C ASN A 486 5.07 -19.32 20.29
N ASP A 487 4.70 -18.14 19.78
CA ASP A 487 3.55 -17.90 18.89
C ASP A 487 3.89 -16.89 17.79
N ARG A 488 4.76 -17.27 16.87
CA ARG A 488 5.08 -16.43 15.69
C ARG A 488 3.87 -16.13 14.81
N GLY A 489 2.85 -16.98 14.83
CA GLY A 489 1.60 -16.81 14.11
C GLY A 489 0.66 -15.78 14.74
N GLN A 490 0.97 -15.30 15.96
CA GLN A 490 0.16 -14.32 16.70
C GLN A 490 -1.31 -14.76 16.83
N THR A 491 -1.51 -16.00 17.23
CA THR A 491 -2.83 -16.64 17.36
C THR A 491 -3.45 -16.46 18.73
N ARG A 492 -2.65 -16.09 19.74
CA ARG A 492 -3.07 -15.99 21.13
C ARG A 492 -2.65 -14.66 21.75
N ASN A 493 -3.61 -13.79 22.02
CA ASN A 493 -3.37 -12.56 22.76
C ASN A 493 -3.09 -12.87 24.24
N VAL A 494 -1.86 -12.64 24.70
CA VAL A 494 -1.38 -12.94 26.07
C VAL A 494 -1.27 -11.69 26.95
N VAL A 495 -1.88 -10.58 26.58
CA VAL A 495 -1.77 -9.30 27.29
C VAL A 495 -2.14 -9.38 28.78
N ARG A 496 -3.11 -10.23 29.14
CA ARG A 496 -3.53 -10.45 30.54
C ARG A 496 -2.58 -11.36 31.32
N GLU A 497 -1.80 -12.18 30.62
CA GLU A 497 -0.85 -13.10 31.24
C GLU A 497 0.50 -12.44 31.52
N PHE A 498 0.87 -11.44 30.67
CA PHE A 498 2.13 -10.71 30.77
C PHE A 498 1.90 -9.18 30.85
N PRO A 499 1.18 -8.69 31.89
CA PRO A 499 0.80 -7.29 32.01
C PRO A 499 2.01 -6.35 32.15
N GLU A 500 3.10 -6.79 32.77
CA GLU A 500 4.31 -5.97 32.92
C GLU A 500 5.05 -5.82 31.59
N ALA A 501 5.12 -6.85 30.76
CA ALA A 501 5.67 -6.76 29.41
C ALA A 501 4.83 -5.81 28.53
N ALA A 502 3.51 -5.91 28.60
CA ALA A 502 2.60 -5.02 27.89
C ALA A 502 2.78 -3.56 28.32
N LYS A 503 2.95 -3.32 29.63
CA LYS A 503 3.18 -1.98 30.18
C LYS A 503 4.52 -1.39 29.75
N ASP A 504 5.59 -2.17 29.74
CA ASP A 504 6.90 -1.74 29.27
C ASP A 504 6.86 -1.35 27.79
N LEU A 505 6.32 -2.22 26.94
CA LEU A 505 6.18 -1.97 25.52
C LEU A 505 5.28 -0.77 25.21
N ARG A 506 4.17 -0.62 25.95
CA ARG A 506 3.32 0.58 25.85
C ARG A 506 4.11 1.86 26.15
N ASN A 507 4.92 1.85 27.22
CA ASN A 507 5.71 3.02 27.60
C ASN A 507 6.80 3.33 26.56
N LYS A 508 7.45 2.32 25.99
CA LYS A 508 8.39 2.48 24.87
C LYS A 508 7.70 3.08 23.64
N LEU A 509 6.52 2.56 23.28
CA LEU A 509 5.71 3.08 22.18
C LEU A 509 5.33 4.56 22.41
N GLN A 510 4.87 4.91 23.61
CA GLN A 510 4.54 6.28 23.98
C GLN A 510 5.76 7.22 23.85
N ASN A 511 6.91 6.80 24.36
CA ASN A 511 8.14 7.57 24.32
C ASN A 511 8.63 7.78 22.87
N HIS A 512 8.55 6.73 22.04
CA HIS A 512 8.95 6.82 20.64
C HIS A 512 8.04 7.79 19.86
N LEU A 513 6.73 7.65 20.03
CA LEU A 513 5.75 8.51 19.35
C LEU A 513 5.70 9.93 19.91
N LYS A 514 6.24 10.18 21.11
CA LYS A 514 6.22 11.47 21.82
C LYS A 514 4.80 12.03 22.01
N ILE A 515 3.84 11.14 22.24
CA ILE A 515 2.45 11.47 22.53
C ILE A 515 1.99 10.72 23.78
N GLU A 516 0.97 11.24 24.48
CA GLU A 516 0.29 10.46 25.51
C GLU A 516 -0.65 9.45 24.84
N ILE A 517 -0.50 8.19 25.18
CA ILE A 517 -1.37 7.11 24.70
C ILE A 517 -2.27 6.60 25.83
N PRO A 518 -3.50 6.12 25.55
CA PRO A 518 -4.42 5.65 26.55
C PRO A 518 -3.80 4.62 27.50
N PRO A 519 -4.20 4.57 28.77
CA PRO A 519 -3.70 3.60 29.73
C PRO A 519 -4.03 2.16 29.30
N LEU A 520 -3.18 1.22 29.71
CA LEU A 520 -3.41 -0.20 29.50
C LEU A 520 -4.69 -0.60 30.28
N ARG A 521 -5.73 -1.02 29.56
CA ARG A 521 -6.97 -1.58 30.12
C ARG A 521 -6.99 -3.08 29.82
N LEU A 522 -6.82 -3.93 30.84
CA LEU A 522 -6.74 -5.40 30.74
C LEU A 522 -8.10 -6.07 30.94
#